data_e4537a99a12144557458e15dea4a9c91
#
_entry.id   e4537a99a12144557458e15dea4a9c91
#
_cell.length_a   1.000
_cell.length_b   1.000
_cell.length_c   1.000
_cell.angle_alpha   90.00
_cell.angle_beta   90.00
_cell.angle_gamma   90.00
#
_symmetry.space_group_name_H-M   'P 1'
#
loop_
_entity.id
_entity.type
_entity.pdbx_description
1 polymer ?
#
loop_
_entity_poly.entity_id
_entity_poly.type
_entity_poly.pdbx_seq_one_letter_code
_entity_poly.pdbx_strand_id
1 'polypeptide(L)'
;MGGFFTLSTPELRRRCQAIAVLDAIASPEWEGRRYSWNPSWDDGEQVLEGRDGQGDSLLILFQDESMAINLFSMEDQLVEVIPGAFEKFFLGEPVATLGTTSYWWRVGNDSDWCGNPTTDAPDWLRLIADGRDSYLDDAEDYFDDSLNHTRAASAVVSLIYDFTPLTRDMVLALSPDFDDWDQLAADLEEIGYPAGGIGDTKGQERVSLWTGTFASEEELEKYTAMVYTSDEAQSVFMSDFDITYYDEDFAEAIYDPEQSPIRNLSYVESFLGDISGIPSDHNSVIAVYNLDYPGTIRQRGSVTFLGSFSFER
;
A
#
# COMPACT_ATOMS: atom_id res chain seq x y z
N MET A 1 15.82 -20.34 7.24
CA MET A 1 14.48 -20.74 6.73
C MET A 1 13.48 -20.04 7.61
N GLY A 2 13.21 -18.78 7.27
CA GLY A 2 12.33 -18.03 8.11
C GLY A 2 11.11 -17.56 7.36
N GLY A 3 10.40 -16.72 7.52
CA GLY A 3 9.50 -15.88 6.80
C GLY A 3 8.36 -16.64 6.09
N PHE A 4 8.50 -16.90 4.81
CA PHE A 4 7.41 -17.35 3.94
C PHE A 4 6.70 -18.63 4.43
N PHE A 5 7.42 -19.68 4.67
CA PHE A 5 6.85 -20.99 5.04
C PHE A 5 6.28 -21.06 6.47
N THR A 6 6.47 -20.01 7.27
CA THR A 6 5.89 -19.90 8.63
C THR A 6 4.59 -19.10 8.68
N LEU A 7 4.26 -18.37 7.59
CA LEU A 7 3.07 -17.56 7.50
C LEU A 7 1.83 -18.41 7.19
N SER A 8 0.67 -17.94 7.65
CA SER A 8 -0.62 -18.55 7.30
C SER A 8 -0.99 -18.26 5.84
N THR A 9 -1.84 -19.10 5.22
CA THR A 9 -2.31 -18.87 3.85
C THR A 9 -3.03 -17.51 3.68
N PRO A 10 -3.91 -17.08 4.59
CA PRO A 10 -4.51 -15.75 4.51
C PRO A 10 -3.49 -14.60 4.57
N GLU A 11 -2.44 -14.75 5.39
CA GLU A 11 -1.39 -13.74 5.48
C GLU A 11 -0.53 -13.70 4.21
N LEU A 12 -0.13 -14.86 3.68
CA LEU A 12 0.58 -14.93 2.40
C LEU A 12 -0.23 -14.33 1.26
N ARG A 13 -1.56 -14.59 1.23
CA ARG A 13 -2.45 -13.98 0.23
C ARG A 13 -2.41 -12.46 0.30
N ARG A 14 -2.53 -11.87 1.50
CA ARG A 14 -2.44 -10.41 1.68
C ARG A 14 -1.10 -9.85 1.22
N ARG A 15 0.00 -10.53 1.50
CA ARG A 15 1.33 -10.10 1.06
C ARG A 15 1.51 -10.21 -0.45
N CYS A 16 0.95 -11.23 -1.08
CA CYS A 16 0.88 -11.33 -2.53
C CYS A 16 0.05 -10.20 -3.17
N GLN A 17 -1.07 -9.84 -2.55
CA GLN A 17 -1.87 -8.69 -2.98
C GLN A 17 -1.10 -7.36 -2.76
N ALA A 18 -0.40 -7.21 -1.65
CA ALA A 18 0.40 -6.02 -1.35
C ALA A 18 1.52 -5.80 -2.38
N ILE A 19 2.28 -6.84 -2.71
CA ILE A 19 3.35 -6.71 -3.71
C ILE A 19 2.80 -6.44 -5.12
N ALA A 20 1.64 -7.00 -5.47
CA ALA A 20 0.97 -6.70 -6.74
C ALA A 20 0.49 -5.23 -6.82
N VAL A 21 0.07 -4.63 -5.69
CA VAL A 21 -0.27 -3.20 -5.61
C VAL A 21 0.97 -2.33 -5.80
N LEU A 22 2.08 -2.66 -5.17
CA LEU A 22 3.34 -1.93 -5.34
C LEU A 22 3.80 -1.94 -6.81
N ASP A 23 3.70 -3.09 -7.48
CA ASP A 23 4.03 -3.21 -8.89
C ASP A 23 3.03 -2.47 -9.79
N ALA A 24 1.74 -2.39 -9.41
CA ALA A 24 0.75 -1.59 -10.14
C ALA A 24 1.02 -0.08 -10.05
N ILE A 25 1.65 0.38 -8.95
CA ILE A 25 2.10 1.77 -8.81
C ILE A 25 3.37 2.00 -9.63
N ALA A 26 4.32 1.04 -9.62
CA ALA A 26 5.57 1.15 -10.36
C ALA A 26 5.37 1.08 -11.88
N SER A 27 4.43 0.26 -12.35
CA SER A 27 4.09 0.07 -13.76
C SER A 27 2.58 -0.03 -13.95
N PRO A 28 1.92 1.02 -14.48
CA PRO A 28 0.49 0.96 -14.81
C PRO A 28 0.17 -0.12 -15.85
N GLU A 29 1.07 -0.36 -16.80
CA GLU A 29 0.90 -1.38 -17.84
C GLU A 29 1.19 -2.78 -17.26
N TRP A 30 0.22 -3.70 -17.39
CA TRP A 30 0.31 -5.05 -16.86
C TRP A 30 1.54 -5.83 -17.35
N GLU A 31 1.91 -5.66 -18.61
CA GLU A 31 3.05 -6.34 -19.21
C GLU A 31 4.40 -5.95 -18.59
N GLY A 32 4.48 -4.75 -18.00
CA GLY A 32 5.67 -4.24 -17.33
C GLY A 32 5.82 -4.70 -15.89
N ARG A 33 4.79 -5.29 -15.27
CA ARG A 33 4.82 -5.69 -13.86
C ARG A 33 5.61 -6.97 -13.66
N ARG A 34 6.36 -7.02 -12.58
CA ARG A 34 7.03 -8.23 -12.11
C ARG A 34 6.06 -9.17 -11.41
N TYR A 35 5.14 -8.61 -10.60
CA TYR A 35 4.08 -9.35 -9.91
C TYR A 35 2.71 -8.87 -10.35
N SER A 36 1.84 -9.82 -10.67
CA SER A 36 0.47 -9.55 -11.07
C SER A 36 -0.49 -10.49 -10.33
N TRP A 37 -1.62 -9.95 -9.88
CA TRP A 37 -2.65 -10.73 -9.20
C TRP A 37 -3.80 -11.06 -10.14
N ASN A 38 -4.19 -12.32 -10.20
CA ASN A 38 -5.36 -12.78 -10.94
C ASN A 38 -6.38 -13.37 -9.96
N PRO A 39 -7.47 -12.65 -9.64
CA PRO A 39 -8.48 -13.09 -8.70
C PRO A 39 -9.43 -14.14 -9.27
N SER A 40 -9.43 -14.35 -10.58
CA SER A 40 -10.38 -15.19 -11.33
C SER A 40 -9.64 -16.20 -12.20
N TRP A 41 -8.61 -16.85 -11.64
CA TRP A 41 -7.85 -17.87 -12.34
C TRP A 41 -8.73 -19.06 -12.76
N ASP A 42 -9.51 -19.59 -11.83
CA ASP A 42 -10.60 -20.55 -12.03
C ASP A 42 -11.65 -20.38 -10.92
N ASP A 43 -12.70 -21.20 -10.93
CA ASP A 43 -13.76 -21.13 -9.91
C ASP A 43 -13.21 -21.35 -8.49
N GLY A 44 -13.21 -20.29 -7.69
CA GLY A 44 -12.64 -20.25 -6.33
C GLY A 44 -11.12 -20.24 -6.26
N GLU A 45 -10.42 -20.03 -7.37
CA GLU A 45 -8.96 -19.99 -7.46
C GLU A 45 -8.45 -18.58 -7.77
N GLN A 46 -7.37 -18.19 -7.09
CA GLN A 46 -6.66 -16.93 -7.28
C GLN A 46 -5.18 -17.21 -7.44
N VAL A 47 -4.49 -16.46 -8.27
CA VAL A 47 -3.05 -16.66 -8.54
C VAL A 47 -2.27 -15.35 -8.46
N LEU A 48 -1.10 -15.39 -7.79
CA LEU A 48 -0.04 -14.43 -8.04
C LEU A 48 0.86 -14.98 -9.14
N GLU A 49 1.04 -14.20 -10.19
CA GLU A 49 2.02 -14.45 -11.24
C GLU A 49 3.25 -13.58 -10.99
N GLY A 50 4.43 -14.17 -11.05
CA GLY A 50 5.71 -13.47 -10.99
C GLY A 50 6.53 -13.73 -12.24
N ARG A 51 7.25 -12.72 -12.75
CA ARG A 51 8.14 -12.81 -13.91
C ARG A 51 9.34 -11.88 -13.74
N ASP A 52 10.50 -12.29 -14.22
CA ASP A 52 11.73 -11.49 -14.16
C ASP A 52 12.06 -10.78 -15.47
N GLY A 53 11.25 -11.00 -16.52
CA GLY A 53 11.52 -10.48 -17.86
C GLY A 53 12.62 -11.22 -18.62
N GLN A 54 13.29 -12.20 -18.00
CA GLN A 54 14.39 -12.97 -18.59
C GLN A 54 14.03 -14.45 -18.85
N GLY A 55 12.87 -14.88 -18.37
CA GLY A 55 12.32 -16.21 -18.60
C GLY A 55 12.02 -17.01 -17.34
N ASP A 56 12.44 -16.55 -16.18
CA ASP A 56 12.06 -17.14 -14.91
C ASP A 56 10.63 -16.75 -14.55
N SER A 57 9.90 -17.65 -13.90
CA SER A 57 8.50 -17.43 -13.54
C SER A 57 8.11 -18.08 -12.22
N LEU A 58 7.19 -17.42 -11.53
CA LEU A 58 6.59 -17.87 -10.29
C LEU A 58 5.08 -17.87 -10.44
N LEU A 59 4.42 -18.94 -10.01
CA LEU A 59 2.96 -19.01 -9.87
C LEU A 59 2.62 -19.46 -8.45
N ILE A 60 1.79 -18.67 -7.75
CA ILE A 60 1.28 -19.01 -6.43
C ILE A 60 -0.24 -19.10 -6.49
N LEU A 61 -0.76 -20.31 -6.47
CA LEU A 61 -2.19 -20.58 -6.44
C LEU A 61 -2.72 -20.54 -5.00
N PHE A 62 -3.85 -19.88 -4.83
CA PHE A 62 -4.66 -19.89 -3.60
C PHE A 62 -6.03 -20.48 -3.86
N GLN A 63 -6.42 -21.47 -3.06
CA GLN A 63 -7.73 -22.10 -3.06
C GLN A 63 -8.20 -22.25 -1.62
N ASP A 64 -9.14 -21.43 -1.18
CA ASP A 64 -9.53 -21.32 0.23
C ASP A 64 -8.30 -21.07 1.16
N GLU A 65 -8.07 -21.96 2.12
CA GLU A 65 -6.89 -21.94 3.02
C GLU A 65 -5.73 -22.81 2.50
N SER A 66 -5.86 -23.37 1.31
CA SER A 66 -4.85 -24.20 0.67
C SER A 66 -4.08 -23.40 -0.38
N MET A 67 -2.86 -23.82 -0.69
CA MET A 67 -2.06 -23.14 -1.71
C MET A 67 -1.02 -24.06 -2.34
N ALA A 68 -0.63 -23.72 -3.58
CA ALA A 68 0.43 -24.37 -4.33
C ALA A 68 1.34 -23.33 -4.97
N ILE A 69 2.62 -23.66 -5.09
CA ILE A 69 3.65 -22.78 -5.64
C ILE A 69 4.40 -23.55 -6.72
N ASN A 70 4.49 -22.96 -7.90
CA ASN A 70 5.37 -23.40 -8.99
C ASN A 70 6.42 -22.34 -9.25
N LEU A 71 7.67 -22.74 -9.28
CA LEU A 71 8.80 -21.91 -9.69
C LEU A 71 9.48 -22.58 -10.88
N PHE A 72 9.72 -21.81 -11.91
CA PHE A 72 10.54 -22.17 -13.05
C PHE A 72 11.73 -21.21 -13.14
N SER A 73 12.94 -21.73 -13.24
CA SER A 73 14.14 -20.97 -13.54
C SER A 73 14.90 -21.60 -14.70
N MET A 74 15.35 -20.79 -15.65
CA MET A 74 16.08 -21.24 -16.83
C MET A 74 17.45 -21.86 -16.50
N GLU A 75 18.02 -21.49 -15.35
CA GLU A 75 19.32 -22.00 -14.91
C GLU A 75 19.22 -23.32 -14.15
N ASP A 76 18.03 -23.68 -13.67
CA ASP A 76 17.80 -24.85 -12.84
C ASP A 76 17.31 -26.06 -13.65
N GLN A 77 17.47 -27.25 -13.06
CA GLN A 77 16.97 -28.48 -13.67
C GLN A 77 15.50 -28.69 -13.40
N LEU A 78 14.76 -29.11 -14.42
CA LEU A 78 13.38 -29.53 -14.27
C LEU A 78 13.27 -30.71 -13.29
N VAL A 79 12.24 -30.67 -12.46
CA VAL A 79 11.91 -31.71 -11.49
C VAL A 79 10.60 -32.39 -11.85
N GLU A 80 10.46 -33.65 -11.43
CA GLU A 80 9.17 -34.35 -11.48
C GLU A 80 8.29 -33.88 -10.31
N VAL A 81 7.15 -33.34 -10.66
CA VAL A 81 6.20 -32.82 -9.65
C VAL A 81 5.31 -33.95 -9.11
N ILE A 82 5.16 -34.00 -7.80
CA ILE A 82 4.16 -34.83 -7.13
C ILE A 82 3.05 -33.90 -6.66
N PRO A 83 1.96 -33.69 -7.42
CA PRO A 83 1.02 -32.59 -7.25
C PRO A 83 0.10 -32.74 -6.02
N GLY A 84 -0.07 -33.95 -5.49
CA GLY A 84 -0.95 -34.18 -4.35
C GLY A 84 -2.38 -33.71 -4.61
N ALA A 85 -2.82 -32.71 -3.89
CA ALA A 85 -4.17 -32.15 -4.03
C ALA A 85 -4.30 -31.16 -5.22
N PHE A 86 -3.20 -30.75 -5.87
CA PHE A 86 -3.14 -29.69 -6.90
C PHE A 86 -2.79 -30.21 -8.29
N GLU A 87 -3.28 -31.40 -8.65
CA GLU A 87 -2.99 -32.04 -9.94
C GLU A 87 -3.35 -31.14 -11.13
N LYS A 88 -4.52 -30.49 -11.09
CA LYS A 88 -4.97 -29.59 -12.15
C LYS A 88 -4.02 -28.40 -12.35
N PHE A 89 -3.51 -27.82 -11.28
CA PHE A 89 -2.58 -26.69 -11.33
C PHE A 89 -1.22 -27.11 -11.90
N PHE A 90 -0.62 -28.16 -11.34
CA PHE A 90 0.73 -28.58 -11.74
C PHE A 90 0.82 -29.29 -13.09
N LEU A 91 -0.23 -29.98 -13.50
CA LEU A 91 -0.27 -30.72 -14.79
C LEU A 91 -1.09 -30.00 -15.86
N GLY A 92 -1.71 -28.87 -15.52
CA GLY A 92 -2.45 -27.99 -16.42
C GLY A 92 -1.63 -26.83 -16.95
N GLU A 93 -2.18 -26.12 -17.91
CA GLU A 93 -1.58 -24.88 -18.41
C GLU A 93 -1.77 -23.72 -17.41
N PRO A 94 -0.78 -22.82 -17.29
CA PRO A 94 0.45 -22.73 -18.08
C PRO A 94 1.62 -23.55 -17.50
N VAL A 95 1.53 -24.15 -16.33
CA VAL A 95 2.62 -24.87 -15.64
C VAL A 95 3.16 -26.00 -16.50
N ALA A 96 2.27 -26.75 -17.20
CA ALA A 96 2.67 -27.84 -18.07
C ALA A 96 3.60 -27.40 -19.21
N THR A 97 3.43 -26.17 -19.74
CA THR A 97 4.27 -25.59 -20.79
C THR A 97 5.53 -24.92 -20.23
N LEU A 98 5.41 -24.20 -19.10
CA LEU A 98 6.54 -23.51 -18.46
C LEU A 98 7.55 -24.51 -17.88
N GLY A 99 7.04 -25.57 -17.25
CA GLY A 99 7.84 -26.51 -16.49
C GLY A 99 7.95 -26.12 -15.02
N THR A 100 8.68 -26.95 -14.26
CA THR A 100 8.87 -26.79 -12.82
C THR A 100 10.31 -27.09 -12.48
N THR A 101 10.98 -26.18 -11.79
CA THR A 101 12.30 -26.39 -11.19
C THR A 101 12.24 -26.54 -9.67
N SER A 102 11.22 -25.90 -9.05
CA SER A 102 10.91 -26.06 -7.64
C SER A 102 9.41 -25.92 -7.40
N TYR A 103 8.87 -26.65 -6.44
CA TYR A 103 7.46 -26.57 -6.12
C TYR A 103 7.18 -26.86 -4.65
N TRP A 104 6.11 -26.26 -4.14
CA TRP A 104 5.60 -26.50 -2.78
C TRP A 104 4.07 -26.45 -2.80
N TRP A 105 3.45 -27.13 -1.85
CA TRP A 105 2.03 -27.01 -1.63
C TRP A 105 1.65 -27.38 -0.19
N ARG A 106 0.52 -26.89 0.27
CA ARG A 106 -0.15 -27.31 1.52
C ARG A 106 -1.65 -27.26 1.38
N VAL A 107 -2.36 -28.13 2.12
CA VAL A 107 -3.81 -28.19 2.19
C VAL A 107 -4.25 -27.69 3.56
N GLY A 108 -4.92 -26.53 3.61
CA GLY A 108 -5.28 -25.85 4.85
C GLY A 108 -4.08 -25.20 5.57
N ASN A 109 -4.40 -24.41 6.60
CA ASN A 109 -3.36 -23.64 7.33
C ASN A 109 -2.49 -24.51 8.27
N ASP A 110 -3.05 -25.59 8.78
CA ASP A 110 -2.42 -26.40 9.83
C ASP A 110 -1.60 -27.58 9.29
N SER A 111 -1.55 -27.74 7.97
CA SER A 111 -0.77 -28.82 7.37
C SER A 111 0.68 -28.41 7.11
N ASP A 112 1.58 -29.39 7.16
CA ASP A 112 2.97 -29.19 6.76
C ASP A 112 3.07 -28.92 5.25
N TRP A 113 4.11 -28.19 4.88
CA TRP A 113 4.46 -27.99 3.48
C TRP A 113 4.98 -29.29 2.86
N CYS A 114 4.45 -29.60 1.68
CA CYS A 114 4.90 -30.69 0.82
C CYS A 114 5.61 -30.13 -0.41
N GLY A 115 6.45 -30.91 -1.07
CA GLY A 115 7.17 -30.51 -2.28
C GLY A 115 8.63 -30.89 -2.26
N ASN A 116 9.43 -30.36 -3.18
CA ASN A 116 10.87 -30.53 -3.19
C ASN A 116 11.55 -29.29 -2.56
N PRO A 117 11.86 -29.30 -1.27
CA PRO A 117 12.50 -28.14 -0.67
C PRO A 117 13.89 -27.94 -1.27
N THR A 118 14.13 -26.75 -1.82
CA THR A 118 15.48 -26.23 -1.95
C THR A 118 15.98 -25.79 -0.58
N THR A 119 17.29 -25.78 -0.38
CA THR A 119 17.90 -25.43 0.93
C THR A 119 17.61 -24.03 1.39
N ASP A 120 17.30 -23.10 0.45
CA ASP A 120 16.95 -21.71 0.73
C ASP A 120 15.67 -21.32 -0.01
N ALA A 121 14.86 -20.48 0.62
CA ALA A 121 13.70 -19.89 -0.08
C ALA A 121 14.22 -18.98 -1.22
N PRO A 122 13.71 -19.12 -2.44
CA PRO A 122 14.06 -18.22 -3.54
C PRO A 122 13.80 -16.76 -3.17
N ASP A 123 14.56 -15.84 -3.74
CA ASP A 123 14.46 -14.39 -3.47
C ASP A 123 13.04 -13.88 -3.67
N TRP A 124 12.33 -14.37 -4.67
CA TRP A 124 10.91 -14.11 -4.92
C TRP A 124 10.03 -14.34 -3.69
N LEU A 125 10.15 -15.51 -3.05
CA LEU A 125 9.35 -15.85 -1.87
C LEU A 125 9.78 -15.05 -0.65
N ARG A 126 11.06 -14.68 -0.56
CA ARG A 126 11.57 -13.84 0.51
C ARG A 126 11.02 -12.42 0.40
N LEU A 127 11.00 -11.84 -0.80
CA LEU A 127 10.45 -10.51 -1.05
C LEU A 127 8.95 -10.46 -0.73
N ILE A 128 8.17 -11.47 -1.13
CA ILE A 128 6.76 -11.57 -0.77
C ILE A 128 6.59 -11.67 0.76
N ALA A 129 7.41 -12.48 1.43
CA ALA A 129 7.29 -12.70 2.86
C ALA A 129 7.66 -11.49 3.70
N ASP A 130 8.70 -10.76 3.32
CA ASP A 130 9.28 -9.68 4.13
C ASP A 130 10.04 -8.66 3.26
N GLY A 131 9.35 -8.12 2.25
CA GLY A 131 9.91 -7.12 1.35
C GLY A 131 9.85 -5.68 1.84
N ARG A 132 9.39 -5.44 3.08
CA ARG A 132 9.20 -4.09 3.65
C ARG A 132 10.44 -3.20 3.51
N ASP A 133 11.61 -3.76 3.81
CA ASP A 133 12.88 -3.04 3.82
C ASP A 133 13.68 -3.19 2.52
N SER A 134 13.26 -4.08 1.61
CA SER A 134 14.05 -4.44 0.42
C SER A 134 13.30 -4.28 -0.90
N TYR A 135 11.98 -4.03 -0.87
CA TYR A 135 11.18 -3.92 -2.09
C TYR A 135 11.66 -2.78 -3.00
N LEU A 136 11.97 -1.60 -2.45
CA LEU A 136 12.40 -0.45 -3.25
C LEU A 136 13.74 -0.71 -3.94
N ASP A 137 14.71 -1.29 -3.21
CA ASP A 137 16.01 -1.64 -3.78
C ASP A 137 15.88 -2.70 -4.89
N ASP A 138 14.98 -3.69 -4.70
CA ASP A 138 14.71 -4.73 -5.69
C ASP A 138 13.91 -4.18 -6.89
N ALA A 139 13.03 -3.21 -6.67
CA ALA A 139 12.24 -2.54 -7.69
C ALA A 139 13.10 -1.60 -8.56
N GLU A 140 14.13 -0.96 -8.02
CA GLU A 140 15.07 -0.11 -8.75
C GLU A 140 15.72 -0.87 -9.91
N ASP A 141 16.18 -2.09 -9.62
CA ASP A 141 16.80 -2.95 -10.64
C ASP A 141 15.82 -3.39 -11.74
N TYR A 142 14.51 -3.45 -11.44
CA TYR A 142 13.50 -3.94 -12.37
C TYR A 142 12.74 -2.83 -13.12
N PHE A 143 12.46 -1.70 -12.48
CA PHE A 143 11.62 -0.63 -13.00
C PHE A 143 12.37 0.67 -13.37
N ASP A 144 13.68 0.65 -13.49
CA ASP A 144 14.50 1.79 -13.94
C ASP A 144 14.18 3.12 -13.22
N ASP A 145 14.30 3.16 -11.88
CA ASP A 145 14.07 4.36 -11.04
C ASP A 145 12.62 4.92 -11.08
N SER A 146 11.62 4.10 -11.38
CA SER A 146 10.22 4.56 -11.42
C SER A 146 9.64 4.90 -10.05
N LEU A 147 10.26 4.42 -8.97
CA LEU A 147 9.83 4.66 -7.59
C LEU A 147 10.85 5.51 -6.81
N ASN A 148 10.34 6.30 -5.90
CA ASN A 148 11.18 7.06 -4.97
C ASN A 148 11.86 6.15 -3.94
N HIS A 149 13.14 6.47 -3.61
CA HIS A 149 13.91 5.84 -2.54
C HIS A 149 14.01 6.75 -1.30
N THR A 150 12.92 7.43 -0.96
CA THR A 150 12.84 8.26 0.21
C THR A 150 12.42 7.46 1.44
N ARG A 151 12.68 8.02 2.63
CA ARG A 151 12.19 7.43 3.87
C ARG A 151 10.65 7.35 3.92
N ALA A 152 9.97 8.34 3.33
CA ALA A 152 8.51 8.32 3.21
C ALA A 152 8.04 7.16 2.33
N ALA A 153 8.70 6.91 1.20
CA ALA A 153 8.42 5.78 0.33
C ALA A 153 8.60 4.43 1.07
N SER A 154 9.69 4.26 1.84
CA SER A 154 9.90 3.04 2.64
C SER A 154 8.80 2.83 3.69
N ALA A 155 8.34 3.90 4.35
CA ALA A 155 7.22 3.82 5.28
C ALA A 155 5.93 3.41 4.57
N VAL A 156 5.67 3.93 3.37
CA VAL A 156 4.50 3.56 2.56
C VAL A 156 4.55 2.08 2.14
N VAL A 157 5.71 1.56 1.73
CA VAL A 157 5.86 0.11 1.45
C VAL A 157 5.44 -0.71 2.66
N SER A 158 5.89 -0.34 3.87
CA SER A 158 5.51 -1.03 5.11
C SER A 158 4.00 -0.99 5.35
N LEU A 159 3.34 0.16 5.16
CA LEU A 159 1.90 0.31 5.29
C LEU A 159 1.12 -0.55 4.28
N ILE A 160 1.62 -0.65 3.05
CA ILE A 160 1.01 -1.50 2.02
C ILE A 160 1.12 -2.98 2.41
N TYR A 161 2.27 -3.43 2.94
CA TYR A 161 2.42 -4.79 3.47
C TYR A 161 1.54 -5.06 4.69
N ASP A 162 1.20 -4.04 5.48
CA ASP A 162 0.23 -4.12 6.59
C ASP A 162 -1.23 -4.08 6.15
N PHE A 163 -1.46 -4.01 4.81
CA PHE A 163 -2.78 -3.98 4.22
C PHE A 163 -3.60 -2.73 4.61
N THR A 164 -2.90 -1.62 4.85
CA THR A 164 -3.50 -0.31 5.09
C THR A 164 -4.19 0.19 3.82
N PRO A 165 -5.40 0.77 3.90
CA PRO A 165 -6.07 1.32 2.72
C PRO A 165 -5.18 2.31 1.96
N LEU A 166 -4.97 2.06 0.67
CA LEU A 166 -4.10 2.88 -0.18
C LEU A 166 -4.72 4.25 -0.43
N THR A 167 -3.96 5.31 -0.18
CA THR A 167 -4.36 6.70 -0.44
C THR A 167 -3.55 7.31 -1.58
N ARG A 168 -4.03 8.43 -2.15
CA ARG A 168 -3.30 9.16 -3.19
C ARG A 168 -1.92 9.62 -2.70
N ASP A 169 -1.84 10.11 -1.47
CA ASP A 169 -0.58 10.59 -0.89
C ASP A 169 0.45 9.47 -0.76
N MET A 170 0.01 8.27 -0.40
CA MET A 170 0.88 7.09 -0.38
C MET A 170 1.42 6.78 -1.79
N VAL A 171 0.57 6.84 -2.82
CA VAL A 171 1.00 6.61 -4.22
C VAL A 171 1.99 7.68 -4.65
N LEU A 172 1.71 8.96 -4.39
CA LEU A 172 2.59 10.08 -4.75
C LEU A 172 3.91 10.06 -3.97
N ALA A 173 3.95 9.54 -2.74
CA ALA A 173 5.20 9.34 -2.00
C ALA A 173 6.08 8.26 -2.65
N LEU A 174 5.49 7.24 -3.27
CA LEU A 174 6.19 6.20 -4.03
C LEU A 174 6.57 6.68 -5.44
N SER A 175 5.64 7.31 -6.14
CA SER A 175 5.78 7.75 -7.53
C SER A 175 5.17 9.16 -7.68
N PRO A 176 5.97 10.23 -7.53
CA PRO A 176 5.48 11.62 -7.49
C PRO A 176 4.77 12.07 -8.77
N ASP A 177 5.17 11.51 -9.91
CA ASP A 177 4.60 11.85 -11.23
C ASP A 177 3.48 10.87 -11.66
N PHE A 178 2.98 10.04 -10.72
CA PHE A 178 1.92 9.09 -11.02
C PHE A 178 0.63 9.77 -11.47
N ASP A 179 0.09 9.38 -12.62
CA ASP A 179 -1.08 10.01 -13.25
C ASP A 179 -2.18 9.03 -13.70
N ASP A 180 -1.92 7.72 -13.72
CA ASP A 180 -2.89 6.72 -14.21
C ASP A 180 -3.84 6.20 -13.11
N TRP A 181 -4.55 7.14 -12.50
CA TRP A 181 -5.43 6.88 -11.35
C TRP A 181 -6.62 5.96 -11.66
N ASP A 182 -7.19 6.06 -12.86
CA ASP A 182 -8.33 5.23 -13.27
C ASP A 182 -7.89 3.76 -13.41
N GLN A 183 -6.68 3.51 -13.95
CA GLN A 183 -6.13 2.17 -14.04
C GLN A 183 -5.80 1.62 -12.66
N LEU A 184 -5.14 2.40 -11.80
CA LEU A 184 -4.83 1.97 -10.44
C LEU A 184 -6.09 1.62 -9.64
N ALA A 185 -7.17 2.41 -9.79
CA ALA A 185 -8.43 2.12 -9.14
C ALA A 185 -9.02 0.77 -9.59
N ALA A 186 -8.96 0.47 -10.90
CA ALA A 186 -9.39 -0.81 -11.45
C ALA A 186 -8.51 -1.97 -10.95
N ASP A 187 -7.19 -1.77 -10.91
CA ASP A 187 -6.24 -2.76 -10.39
C ASP A 187 -6.49 -3.06 -8.90
N LEU A 188 -6.76 -2.05 -8.08
CA LEU A 188 -7.07 -2.25 -6.66
C LEU A 188 -8.36 -3.04 -6.45
N GLU A 189 -9.40 -2.79 -7.27
CA GLU A 189 -10.63 -3.58 -7.26
C GLU A 189 -10.36 -5.03 -7.67
N GLU A 190 -9.60 -5.25 -8.74
CA GLU A 190 -9.23 -6.58 -9.22
C GLU A 190 -8.36 -7.33 -8.21
N ILE A 191 -7.34 -6.69 -7.65
CA ILE A 191 -6.47 -7.27 -6.62
C ILE A 191 -7.25 -7.54 -5.33
N GLY A 192 -8.35 -6.81 -5.08
CA GLY A 192 -9.08 -6.86 -3.83
C GLY A 192 -8.35 -6.17 -2.68
N TYR A 193 -7.59 -5.12 -2.99
CA TYR A 193 -6.87 -4.33 -2.00
C TYR A 193 -7.70 -3.11 -1.57
N PRO A 194 -7.73 -2.74 -0.27
CA PRO A 194 -8.55 -1.63 0.19
C PRO A 194 -8.04 -0.29 -0.37
N ALA A 195 -8.96 0.47 -0.98
CA ALA A 195 -8.69 1.79 -1.52
C ALA A 195 -9.25 2.88 -0.61
N GLY A 196 -8.43 3.88 -0.29
CA GLY A 196 -8.80 5.09 0.46
C GLY A 196 -9.00 6.28 -0.47
N GLY A 197 -10.03 6.22 -1.35
CA GLY A 197 -10.39 7.36 -2.22
C GLY A 197 -9.58 7.48 -3.52
N ILE A 198 -9.01 6.40 -4.04
CA ILE A 198 -8.22 6.41 -5.29
C ILE A 198 -9.08 6.59 -6.55
N GLY A 199 -10.28 6.02 -6.60
CA GLY A 199 -11.14 6.02 -7.79
C GLY A 199 -12.13 7.18 -7.93
N ASP A 200 -12.26 8.05 -6.95
CA ASP A 200 -13.34 9.03 -6.86
C ASP A 200 -12.99 10.44 -7.37
N THR A 201 -11.86 10.65 -8.03
CA THR A 201 -11.41 12.00 -8.36
C THR A 201 -11.38 12.35 -9.84
N LYS A 202 -12.54 12.34 -10.48
CA LYS A 202 -12.74 13.36 -11.53
C LYS A 202 -12.99 14.71 -10.85
N GLY A 203 -11.90 15.37 -10.42
CA GLY A 203 -11.85 16.80 -10.16
C GLY A 203 -12.26 17.31 -8.79
N GLN A 204 -12.21 16.52 -7.73
CA GLN A 204 -12.37 17.08 -6.39
C GLN A 204 -11.14 16.81 -5.53
N GLU A 205 -10.20 17.74 -5.54
CA GLU A 205 -9.16 17.81 -4.52
C GLU A 205 -9.83 18.01 -3.17
N ARG A 206 -9.44 17.21 -2.17
CA ARG A 206 -10.03 17.26 -0.81
C ARG A 206 -9.04 17.86 0.16
N VAL A 207 -9.54 18.67 1.08
CA VAL A 207 -8.77 19.17 2.23
C VAL A 207 -9.51 18.84 3.50
N SER A 208 -8.85 18.19 4.43
CA SER A 208 -9.37 17.96 5.77
C SER A 208 -8.85 19.00 6.73
N LEU A 209 -9.75 19.58 7.54
CA LEU A 209 -9.44 20.72 8.42
C LEU A 209 -9.68 20.38 9.87
N TRP A 210 -8.72 20.78 10.70
CA TRP A 210 -8.85 20.81 12.16
C TRP A 210 -8.57 22.21 12.65
N THR A 211 -9.17 22.58 13.76
CA THR A 211 -8.92 23.84 14.44
C THR A 211 -8.72 23.62 15.92
N GLY A 212 -7.93 24.47 16.56
CA GLY A 212 -7.60 24.28 17.97
C GLY A 212 -7.08 25.51 18.66
N THR A 213 -6.78 25.35 19.97
CA THR A 213 -6.16 26.37 20.78
C THR A 213 -4.83 25.88 21.30
N PHE A 214 -3.75 26.57 20.90
CA PHE A 214 -2.37 26.34 21.33
C PHE A 214 -1.83 27.56 22.04
N ALA A 215 -0.90 27.37 22.97
CA ALA A 215 -0.30 28.47 23.71
C ALA A 215 0.70 29.30 22.89
N SER A 216 1.28 28.66 21.84
CA SER A 216 2.25 29.30 20.93
C SER A 216 2.34 28.53 19.62
N GLU A 217 2.94 29.15 18.62
CA GLU A 217 3.30 28.52 17.35
C GLU A 217 4.21 27.30 17.56
N GLU A 218 5.21 27.38 18.44
CA GLU A 218 6.11 26.26 18.78
C GLU A 218 5.35 25.03 19.34
N GLU A 219 4.26 25.25 20.08
CA GLU A 219 3.44 24.16 20.58
C GLU A 219 2.65 23.48 19.44
N LEU A 220 2.12 24.26 18.50
CA LEU A 220 1.46 23.73 17.30
C LEU A 220 2.47 22.94 16.43
N GLU A 221 3.67 23.52 16.18
CA GLU A 221 4.72 22.83 15.44
C GLU A 221 5.10 21.48 16.08
N LYS A 222 5.28 21.43 17.40
CA LYS A 222 5.55 20.17 18.11
C LYS A 222 4.42 19.15 17.99
N TYR A 223 3.19 19.62 17.94
CA TYR A 223 2.01 18.76 17.82
C TYR A 223 1.92 18.10 16.44
N THR A 224 2.27 18.85 15.40
CA THR A 224 2.22 18.37 13.99
C THR A 224 3.52 17.77 13.48
N ALA A 225 4.66 18.02 14.17
CA ALA A 225 5.98 17.56 13.73
C ALA A 225 6.05 16.03 13.60
N MET A 226 6.51 15.56 12.45
CA MET A 226 6.75 14.15 12.22
C MET A 226 7.97 13.66 12.99
N VAL A 227 7.80 12.57 13.72
CA VAL A 227 8.88 11.83 14.37
C VAL A 227 9.10 10.56 13.57
N TYR A 228 10.26 10.46 12.94
CA TYR A 228 10.64 9.32 12.13
C TYR A 228 11.41 8.31 12.98
N THR A 229 10.91 7.07 13.01
CA THR A 229 11.62 5.90 13.56
C THR A 229 12.11 5.01 12.42
N SER A 230 12.70 3.84 12.73
CA SER A 230 13.09 2.89 11.69
C SER A 230 11.89 2.32 10.92
N ASP A 231 10.72 2.29 11.54
CA ASP A 231 9.57 1.53 11.05
C ASP A 231 8.34 2.41 10.78
N GLU A 232 8.30 3.64 11.34
CA GLU A 232 7.12 4.50 11.26
C GLU A 232 7.48 5.98 11.24
N ALA A 233 6.64 6.77 10.54
CA ALA A 233 6.59 8.22 10.66
C ALA A 233 5.30 8.59 11.38
N GLN A 234 5.37 9.25 12.54
CA GLN A 234 4.18 9.58 13.33
C GLN A 234 4.33 10.93 14.03
N SER A 235 3.24 11.71 14.06
CA SER A 235 3.12 12.90 14.89
C SER A 235 2.12 12.69 16.02
N VAL A 236 2.10 13.60 17.00
CA VAL A 236 1.07 13.58 18.04
C VAL A 236 -0.32 13.79 17.42
N PHE A 237 -0.41 14.66 16.41
CA PHE A 237 -1.63 14.89 15.63
C PHE A 237 -2.16 13.64 14.97
N MET A 238 -1.30 12.86 14.29
CA MET A 238 -1.67 11.59 13.67
C MET A 238 -2.22 10.60 14.70
N SER A 239 -1.52 10.45 15.82
CA SER A 239 -1.93 9.55 16.90
C SER A 239 -3.27 9.95 17.51
N ASP A 240 -3.52 11.26 17.70
CA ASP A 240 -4.76 11.75 18.29
C ASP A 240 -5.99 11.54 17.41
N PHE A 241 -5.82 11.56 16.09
CA PHE A 241 -6.91 11.42 15.12
C PHE A 241 -6.93 10.08 14.38
N ASP A 242 -6.07 9.14 14.80
CA ASP A 242 -5.96 7.82 14.16
C ASP A 242 -5.69 7.93 12.65
N ILE A 243 -4.82 8.87 12.28
CA ILE A 243 -4.38 9.09 10.91
C ILE A 243 -3.14 8.23 10.69
N THR A 244 -3.22 7.34 9.73
CA THR A 244 -2.13 6.39 9.45
C THR A 244 -1.01 7.02 8.65
N TYR A 245 -1.37 7.90 7.70
CA TYR A 245 -0.42 8.58 6.82
C TYR A 245 -1.01 9.88 6.27
N TYR A 246 -0.18 10.89 6.11
CA TYR A 246 -0.36 12.03 5.21
C TYR A 246 1.02 12.58 4.82
N ASP A 247 1.11 13.20 3.66
CA ASP A 247 2.34 13.86 3.22
C ASP A 247 2.46 15.24 3.89
N GLU A 248 3.54 15.45 4.66
CA GLU A 248 3.78 16.72 5.37
C GLU A 248 3.97 17.91 4.43
N ASP A 249 4.41 17.69 3.19
CA ASP A 249 4.56 18.74 2.17
C ASP A 249 3.19 19.24 1.67
N PHE A 250 2.11 18.48 1.91
CA PHE A 250 0.73 18.85 1.62
C PHE A 250 -0.07 19.17 2.89
N ALA A 251 0.61 19.55 3.97
CA ALA A 251 -0.03 19.98 5.20
C ALA A 251 0.36 21.41 5.57
N GLU A 252 -0.59 22.16 6.08
CA GLU A 252 -0.39 23.49 6.62
C GLU A 252 -0.84 23.53 8.09
N ALA A 253 0.01 24.04 8.95
CA ALA A 253 -0.33 24.32 10.36
C ALA A 253 -0.07 25.81 10.64
N ILE A 254 -1.15 26.54 10.90
CA ILE A 254 -1.09 28.01 11.05
C ILE A 254 -1.55 28.41 12.45
N TYR A 255 -0.73 29.18 13.14
CA TYR A 255 -1.02 29.82 14.41
C TYR A 255 -1.24 31.32 14.19
N ASP A 256 -2.43 31.83 14.53
CA ASP A 256 -2.77 33.24 14.46
C ASP A 256 -3.72 33.63 15.60
N PRO A 257 -3.22 34.15 16.71
CA PRO A 257 -4.04 34.52 17.87
C PRO A 257 -4.82 35.84 17.69
N GLU A 258 -4.50 36.60 16.65
CA GLU A 258 -5.12 37.94 16.44
C GLU A 258 -6.21 37.90 15.36
N GLN A 259 -6.16 36.92 14.45
CA GLN A 259 -7.10 36.78 13.33
C GLN A 259 -7.57 35.34 13.20
N SER A 260 -8.54 35.08 12.31
CA SER A 260 -8.95 33.73 12.01
C SER A 260 -7.86 33.00 11.19
N PRO A 261 -7.15 32.00 11.73
CA PRO A 261 -6.04 31.33 11.06
C PRO A 261 -6.46 30.66 9.75
N ILE A 262 -7.72 30.23 9.62
CA ILE A 262 -8.26 29.58 8.42
C ILE A 262 -8.12 30.46 7.17
N ARG A 263 -8.19 31.77 7.30
CA ARG A 263 -8.09 32.71 6.15
C ARG A 263 -6.69 32.76 5.52
N ASN A 264 -5.70 32.24 6.22
CA ASN A 264 -4.32 32.22 5.79
C ASN A 264 -3.94 30.90 5.07
N LEU A 265 -4.86 29.93 4.97
CA LEU A 265 -4.65 28.69 4.28
C LEU A 265 -4.58 28.89 2.76
N SER A 266 -3.78 28.07 2.10
CA SER A 266 -3.75 27.96 0.64
C SER A 266 -5.13 27.54 0.12
N TYR A 267 -5.52 28.04 -1.06
CA TYR A 267 -6.78 27.70 -1.73
C TYR A 267 -8.06 27.93 -0.90
N VAL A 268 -7.98 28.64 0.22
CA VAL A 268 -9.10 28.81 1.18
C VAL A 268 -10.34 29.41 0.54
N GLU A 269 -10.18 30.25 -0.49
CA GLU A 269 -11.31 30.90 -1.18
C GLU A 269 -12.26 29.87 -1.82
N SER A 270 -11.75 28.69 -2.19
CA SER A 270 -12.56 27.65 -2.82
C SER A 270 -13.46 26.88 -1.86
N PHE A 271 -13.14 26.84 -0.55
CA PHE A 271 -13.89 26.06 0.45
C PHE A 271 -14.33 26.87 1.69
N LEU A 272 -13.92 28.14 1.83
CA LEU A 272 -14.23 28.95 3.01
C LEU A 272 -15.73 29.07 3.26
N GLY A 273 -16.54 29.11 2.20
CA GLY A 273 -17.98 29.23 2.27
C GLY A 273 -18.69 28.00 2.82
N ASP A 274 -18.06 26.86 2.77
CA ASP A 274 -18.61 25.57 3.23
C ASP A 274 -18.26 25.26 4.67
N ILE A 275 -17.31 26.01 5.26
CA ILE A 275 -16.91 25.83 6.65
C ILE A 275 -17.92 26.46 7.59
N SER A 276 -18.47 25.68 8.48
CA SER A 276 -19.39 26.13 9.51
C SER A 276 -18.90 25.72 10.92
N GLY A 277 -19.26 26.53 11.90
CA GLY A 277 -19.06 26.17 13.32
C GLY A 277 -17.63 26.31 13.83
N ILE A 278 -16.83 27.24 13.27
CA ILE A 278 -15.48 27.54 13.77
C ILE A 278 -15.63 28.16 15.17
N PRO A 279 -15.05 27.55 16.23
CA PRO A 279 -15.07 28.16 17.57
C PRO A 279 -14.28 29.47 17.56
N SER A 280 -14.86 30.48 18.20
CA SER A 280 -14.27 31.84 18.20
C SER A 280 -13.04 32.00 19.08
N ASP A 281 -12.73 31.02 19.91
CA ASP A 281 -11.58 30.96 20.82
C ASP A 281 -10.41 30.11 20.25
N HIS A 282 -10.57 29.54 19.04
CA HIS A 282 -9.50 28.82 18.40
C HIS A 282 -8.56 29.78 17.65
N ASN A 283 -7.26 29.57 17.87
CA ASN A 283 -6.18 30.41 17.36
C ASN A 283 -5.28 29.67 16.36
N SER A 284 -5.64 28.43 16.01
CA SER A 284 -4.82 27.60 15.13
C SER A 284 -5.68 26.78 14.19
N VAL A 285 -5.14 26.48 13.01
CA VAL A 285 -5.74 25.57 12.03
C VAL A 285 -4.67 24.61 11.53
N ILE A 286 -5.08 23.38 11.29
CA ILE A 286 -4.30 22.35 10.59
C ILE A 286 -5.11 21.95 9.37
N ALA A 287 -4.51 22.03 8.20
CA ALA A 287 -5.08 21.61 6.93
C ALA A 287 -4.21 20.49 6.37
N VAL A 288 -4.82 19.39 5.94
CA VAL A 288 -4.13 18.33 5.22
C VAL A 288 -4.83 18.19 3.87
N TYR A 289 -4.14 18.61 2.83
CA TYR A 289 -4.62 18.52 1.44
C TYR A 289 -4.48 17.10 0.93
N ASN A 290 -5.32 16.72 -0.02
CA ASN A 290 -5.44 15.40 -0.59
C ASN A 290 -5.83 14.30 0.44
N LEU A 291 -6.25 14.67 1.64
CA LEU A 291 -6.77 13.78 2.67
C LEU A 291 -8.29 13.98 2.80
N ASP A 292 -9.06 12.90 2.63
CA ASP A 292 -10.49 12.86 2.98
C ASP A 292 -10.66 12.10 4.31
N TYR A 293 -10.45 12.80 5.43
CA TYR A 293 -10.55 12.20 6.76
C TYR A 293 -11.99 11.81 7.08
N PRO A 294 -12.28 10.56 7.46
CA PRO A 294 -13.66 10.08 7.64
C PRO A 294 -14.36 10.66 8.89
N GLY A 295 -13.65 11.44 9.69
CA GLY A 295 -14.21 12.07 10.88
C GLY A 295 -14.53 11.11 12.01
N THR A 296 -13.83 9.97 12.10
CA THR A 296 -13.99 8.97 13.17
C THR A 296 -13.74 9.55 14.54
N ILE A 297 -12.75 10.45 14.67
CA ILE A 297 -12.46 11.18 15.88
C ILE A 297 -12.75 12.66 15.63
N ARG A 298 -13.76 13.20 16.30
CA ARG A 298 -14.18 14.59 16.11
C ARG A 298 -13.40 15.59 16.95
N GLN A 299 -12.87 15.17 18.10
CA GLN A 299 -12.15 16.07 19.02
C GLN A 299 -11.12 15.30 19.85
N ARG A 300 -9.95 15.91 20.00
CA ARG A 300 -8.89 15.49 20.94
C ARG A 300 -8.28 16.71 21.61
N GLY A 301 -8.32 16.76 22.95
CA GLY A 301 -7.85 17.91 23.71
C GLY A 301 -8.51 19.21 23.26
N SER A 302 -7.70 20.17 22.84
CA SER A 302 -8.14 21.46 22.28
C SER A 302 -8.35 21.45 20.77
N VAL A 303 -8.14 20.31 20.08
CA VAL A 303 -8.22 20.22 18.62
C VAL A 303 -9.52 19.55 18.20
N THR A 304 -10.22 20.16 17.26
CA THR A 304 -11.53 19.73 16.74
C THR A 304 -11.47 19.60 15.22
N PHE A 305 -11.92 18.48 14.69
CA PHE A 305 -12.11 18.27 13.27
C PHE A 305 -13.32 19.05 12.77
N LEU A 306 -13.12 19.90 11.78
CA LEU A 306 -14.17 20.71 11.16
C LEU A 306 -14.91 19.99 10.05
N GLY A 307 -14.19 19.27 9.21
CA GLY A 307 -14.72 18.56 8.04
C GLY A 307 -13.68 18.35 6.97
N SER A 308 -14.06 17.59 5.95
CA SER A 308 -13.32 17.47 4.68
C SER A 308 -14.10 18.20 3.59
N PHE A 309 -13.41 19.07 2.85
CA PHE A 309 -13.98 19.99 1.86
C PHE A 309 -13.33 19.77 0.51
N SER A 310 -14.07 20.04 -0.56
CA SER A 310 -13.47 20.09 -1.91
C SER A 310 -12.75 21.42 -2.09
N PHE A 311 -11.58 21.40 -2.74
CA PHE A 311 -10.87 22.62 -3.09
C PHE A 311 -10.46 22.59 -4.58
N GLU A 312 -10.14 23.76 -5.11
CA GLU A 312 -9.61 23.93 -6.47
C GLU A 312 -8.26 24.64 -6.37
N ARG A 313 -7.25 24.13 -7.09
CA ARG A 313 -5.91 24.74 -7.22
C ARG A 313 -5.89 25.89 -8.20
#